data_45a801c67e639afddfc840425e43c6c2
#
_entry.id   45a801c67e639afddfc840425e43c6c2
#
_cell.length_a   1.000
_cell.length_b   1.000
_cell.length_c   1.000
_cell.angle_alpha   90.00
_cell.angle_beta   90.00
_cell.angle_gamma   90.00
#
_symmetry.space_group_name_H-M   'P 1'
#
loop_
_entity.id
_entity.type
_entity.pdbx_description
1 polymer ?
#
loop_
_entity_poly.entity_id
_entity_poly.type
_entity_poly.pdbx_seq_one_letter_code
_entity_poly.pdbx_strand_id
1 'polypeptide(L)'
;MLPAVSERVDWEVELGVVIGRAIYRASRDEAAAAIAGYTVTNDVSMRDWQNRTLQWLQGKMLERSTPVGPYLITGDEVGDAADLEVRCEVDGTVMQRSRTSDLLFGPAEIAAYASQAITLLPGDCC
;
A
#
# COMPACT_ATOMS: atom_id res chain seq x y z
N MET A 1 11.87 -15.83 1.88
CA MET A 1 11.61 -17.25 1.49
C MET A 1 10.12 -17.36 1.26
N LEU A 2 9.69 -17.92 0.13
CA LEU A 2 8.28 -18.09 -0.16
C LEU A 2 7.65 -19.11 0.81
N PRO A 3 6.38 -18.90 1.23
CA PRO A 3 5.72 -19.81 2.16
C PRO A 3 5.43 -21.15 1.50
N ALA A 4 5.78 -22.25 2.16
CA ALA A 4 5.57 -23.62 1.65
C ALA A 4 4.08 -24.02 1.55
N VAL A 5 3.17 -23.21 2.09
CA VAL A 5 1.73 -23.49 2.14
C VAL A 5 0.97 -23.09 0.87
N SER A 6 1.62 -22.38 -0.05
CA SER A 6 1.02 -21.93 -1.31
C SER A 6 1.95 -22.17 -2.49
N GLU A 7 1.37 -22.61 -3.59
CA GLU A 7 2.03 -22.73 -4.90
C GLU A 7 1.62 -21.60 -5.86
N ARG A 8 0.77 -20.67 -5.42
CA ARG A 8 0.22 -19.57 -6.23
C ARG A 8 0.55 -18.22 -5.62
N VAL A 9 1.85 -18.00 -5.42
CA VAL A 9 2.39 -16.74 -4.91
C VAL A 9 2.47 -15.72 -6.05
N ASP A 10 1.95 -14.54 -5.81
CA ASP A 10 1.94 -13.43 -6.75
C ASP A 10 2.43 -12.15 -6.06
N TRP A 11 2.85 -11.16 -6.82
CA TRP A 11 3.32 -9.85 -6.36
C TRP A 11 2.26 -8.79 -6.62
N GLU A 12 2.21 -7.79 -5.77
CA GLU A 12 1.39 -6.58 -5.93
C GLU A 12 2.23 -5.39 -5.47
N VAL A 13 2.92 -4.73 -6.43
CA VAL A 13 3.67 -3.52 -6.09
C VAL A 13 2.69 -2.36 -5.90
N GLU A 14 2.83 -1.65 -4.78
CA GLU A 14 1.89 -0.64 -4.34
C GLU A 14 2.60 0.61 -3.81
N LEU A 15 1.93 1.76 -3.89
CA LEU A 15 2.30 2.96 -3.18
C LEU A 15 1.79 2.86 -1.74
N GLY A 16 2.68 2.80 -0.76
CA GLY A 16 2.32 2.89 0.65
C GLY A 16 2.18 4.35 1.09
N VAL A 17 1.06 4.68 1.72
CA VAL A 17 0.76 6.00 2.28
C VAL A 17 0.96 5.95 3.79
N VAL A 18 1.96 6.67 4.32
CA VAL A 18 2.31 6.62 5.74
C VAL A 18 1.67 7.80 6.47
N ILE A 19 0.92 7.48 7.52
CA ILE A 19 0.24 8.47 8.36
C ILE A 19 1.22 9.08 9.38
N GLY A 20 1.19 10.41 9.51
CA GLY A 20 2.04 11.17 10.44
C GLY A 20 1.29 11.77 11.62
N ARG A 21 -0.02 11.87 11.53
CA ARG A 21 -0.88 12.43 12.57
C ARG A 21 -2.16 11.60 12.71
N ALA A 22 -2.59 11.35 13.94
CA ALA A 22 -3.83 10.60 14.18
C ALA A 22 -5.05 11.27 13.53
N ILE A 23 -5.84 10.48 12.80
CA ILE A 23 -7.10 10.91 12.18
C ILE A 23 -8.20 9.86 12.37
N TYR A 24 -9.43 10.35 12.53
CA TYR A 24 -10.64 9.54 12.59
C TYR A 24 -11.79 10.31 11.94
N ARG A 25 -12.50 9.69 11.01
CA ARG A 25 -13.57 10.31 10.22
C ARG A 25 -13.16 11.61 9.56
N ALA A 26 -11.93 11.63 9.07
CA ALA A 26 -11.33 12.79 8.45
C ALA A 26 -11.95 13.08 7.07
N SER A 27 -12.04 14.36 6.75
CA SER A 27 -12.24 14.81 5.37
C SER A 27 -11.00 14.52 4.53
N ARG A 28 -11.12 14.64 3.20
CA ARG A 28 -9.99 14.49 2.28
C ARG A 28 -8.84 15.45 2.61
N ASP A 29 -9.15 16.70 2.92
CA ASP A 29 -8.13 17.71 3.22
C ASP A 29 -7.42 17.45 4.57
N GLU A 30 -8.16 17.01 5.59
CA GLU A 30 -7.59 16.60 6.87
C GLU A 30 -6.71 15.34 6.72
N ALA A 31 -7.13 14.39 5.89
CA ALA A 31 -6.34 13.21 5.58
C ALA A 31 -5.06 13.58 4.81
N ALA A 32 -5.14 14.44 3.80
CA ALA A 32 -3.97 14.94 3.08
C ALA A 32 -2.96 15.59 4.02
N ALA A 33 -3.43 16.43 4.95
CA ALA A 33 -2.58 17.09 5.94
C ALA A 33 -2.01 16.14 7.01
N ALA A 34 -2.51 14.91 7.10
CA ALA A 34 -2.04 13.90 8.04
C ALA A 34 -1.01 12.92 7.44
N ILE A 35 -0.82 12.93 6.13
CA ILE A 35 0.18 12.09 5.46
C ILE A 35 1.59 12.60 5.82
N ALA A 36 2.44 11.71 6.36
CA ALA A 36 3.85 11.99 6.62
C ALA A 36 4.70 11.84 5.36
N GLY A 37 4.31 10.93 4.47
CA GLY A 37 5.03 10.63 3.25
C GLY A 37 4.61 9.31 2.65
N TYR A 38 5.46 8.81 1.76
CA TYR A 38 5.17 7.66 0.91
C TYR A 38 6.31 6.65 0.95
N THR A 39 5.97 5.41 0.71
CA THR A 39 6.92 4.31 0.57
C THR A 39 6.45 3.34 -0.51
N VAL A 40 7.22 2.32 -0.77
CA VAL A 40 6.80 1.22 -1.65
C VAL A 40 6.46 0.02 -0.78
N THR A 41 5.38 -0.66 -1.13
CA THR A 41 5.04 -1.95 -0.54
C THR A 41 4.93 -3.01 -1.65
N ASN A 42 5.06 -4.26 -1.27
CA ASN A 42 4.71 -5.38 -2.14
C ASN A 42 3.77 -6.29 -1.34
N ASP A 43 2.48 -6.22 -1.64
CA ASP A 43 1.47 -7.07 -1.02
C ASP A 43 1.52 -8.48 -1.65
N VAL A 44 2.56 -9.24 -1.25
CA VAL A 44 2.76 -10.60 -1.77
C VAL A 44 1.59 -11.49 -1.38
N SER A 45 0.83 -11.87 -2.40
CA SER A 45 -0.47 -12.53 -2.26
C SER A 45 -0.41 -14.01 -2.62
N MET A 46 -0.97 -14.85 -1.78
CA MET A 46 -1.20 -16.25 -2.05
C MET A 46 -2.59 -16.43 -2.66
N ARG A 47 -2.66 -16.48 -3.99
CA ARG A 47 -3.94 -16.44 -4.74
C ARG A 47 -4.88 -17.59 -4.42
N ASP A 48 -4.36 -18.76 -4.13
CA ASP A 48 -5.14 -19.92 -3.70
C ASP A 48 -5.77 -19.73 -2.32
N TRP A 49 -5.09 -18.98 -1.41
CA TRP A 49 -5.63 -18.62 -0.11
C TRP A 49 -6.61 -17.45 -0.21
N GLN A 50 -6.27 -16.43 -0.99
CA GLN A 50 -7.12 -15.26 -1.23
C GLN A 50 -8.51 -15.67 -1.74
N ASN A 51 -8.56 -16.64 -2.64
CA ASN A 51 -9.80 -17.03 -3.32
C ASN A 51 -10.58 -18.16 -2.61
N ARG A 52 -10.15 -18.60 -1.41
CA ARG A 52 -10.88 -19.61 -0.63
C ARG A 52 -12.24 -19.14 -0.14
N THR A 53 -12.34 -17.87 0.21
CA THR A 53 -13.55 -17.23 0.71
C THR A 53 -13.65 -15.80 0.18
N LEU A 54 -14.72 -15.10 0.54
CA LEU A 54 -14.85 -13.66 0.26
C LEU A 54 -13.93 -12.79 1.13
N GLN A 55 -13.27 -13.38 2.13
CA GLN A 55 -12.33 -12.69 3.03
C GLN A 55 -10.90 -12.87 2.50
N TRP A 56 -10.42 -11.90 1.75
CA TRP A 56 -9.12 -11.96 1.04
C TRP A 56 -7.90 -11.92 1.96
N LEU A 57 -8.06 -11.35 3.15
CA LEU A 57 -6.95 -11.10 4.08
C LEU A 57 -6.10 -12.35 4.36
N GLN A 58 -6.71 -13.54 4.43
CA GLN A 58 -5.98 -14.80 4.64
C GLN A 58 -4.90 -15.09 3.57
N GLY A 59 -5.06 -14.54 2.36
CA GLY A 59 -4.06 -14.66 1.29
C GLY A 59 -2.96 -13.61 1.33
N LYS A 60 -3.06 -12.61 2.23
CA LYS A 60 -2.21 -11.43 2.28
C LYS A 60 -1.46 -11.25 3.60
N MET A 61 -1.76 -12.06 4.61
CA MET A 61 -1.24 -11.93 5.97
C MET A 61 -0.30 -13.05 6.41
N LEU A 62 0.28 -13.79 5.47
CA LEU A 62 1.29 -14.79 5.82
C LEU A 62 2.55 -14.10 6.36
N GLU A 63 3.23 -14.78 7.28
CA GLU A 63 4.39 -14.19 7.94
C GLU A 63 5.43 -13.71 6.91
N ARG A 64 5.83 -12.45 7.01
CA ARG A 64 6.82 -11.79 6.15
C ARG A 64 6.41 -11.70 4.67
N SER A 65 5.13 -11.65 4.38
CA SER A 65 4.63 -11.57 2.99
C SER A 65 4.47 -10.14 2.48
N THR A 66 4.57 -9.11 3.34
CA THR A 66 4.38 -7.72 2.93
C THR A 66 5.63 -6.90 3.26
N PRO A 67 6.68 -6.93 2.41
CA PRO A 67 7.81 -6.02 2.58
C PRO A 67 7.39 -4.58 2.35
N VAL A 68 7.88 -3.68 3.22
CA VAL A 68 7.62 -2.24 3.20
C VAL A 68 8.95 -1.50 3.21
N GLY A 69 9.10 -0.49 2.38
CA GLY A 69 10.32 0.31 2.31
C GLY A 69 11.01 0.23 0.96
N PRO A 70 12.32 0.56 0.88
CA PRO A 70 13.27 0.72 1.99
C PRO A 70 13.26 2.08 2.68
N TYR A 71 12.60 3.10 2.09
CA TYR A 71 12.64 4.47 2.60
C TYR A 71 11.22 5.02 2.75
N LEU A 72 11.04 5.93 3.70
CA LEU A 72 9.92 6.86 3.75
C LEU A 72 10.39 8.15 3.05
N ILE A 73 9.68 8.55 2.01
CA ILE A 73 9.92 9.80 1.26
C ILE A 73 8.84 10.79 1.65
N THR A 74 9.23 11.96 2.12
CA THR A 74 8.30 12.98 2.58
C THR A 74 7.73 13.81 1.44
N GLY A 75 6.59 14.48 1.67
CA GLY A 75 5.88 15.23 0.64
C GLY A 75 6.64 16.43 0.09
N ASP A 76 7.65 16.96 0.82
CA ASP A 76 8.53 18.01 0.31
C ASP A 76 9.46 17.53 -0.81
N GLU A 77 9.71 16.20 -0.92
CA GLU A 77 10.48 15.63 -2.00
C GLU A 77 9.64 15.21 -3.21
N VAL A 78 8.43 14.68 -2.99
CA VAL A 78 7.60 14.08 -4.06
C VAL A 78 6.23 14.74 -4.24
N GLY A 79 5.91 15.76 -3.47
CA GLY A 79 4.60 16.41 -3.50
C GLY A 79 3.51 15.52 -2.95
N ASP A 80 2.37 15.48 -3.65
CA ASP A 80 1.19 14.68 -3.31
C ASP A 80 1.23 13.25 -3.91
N ALA A 81 2.35 12.85 -4.46
CA ALA A 81 2.55 11.58 -5.16
C ALA A 81 1.59 11.35 -6.36
N ALA A 82 1.12 12.41 -7.00
CA ALA A 82 0.09 12.35 -8.04
C ALA A 82 0.55 11.66 -9.34
N ASP A 83 1.86 11.64 -9.64
CA ASP A 83 2.38 11.03 -10.86
C ASP A 83 3.78 10.41 -10.65
N LEU A 84 3.86 9.37 -9.85
CA LEU A 84 5.07 8.57 -9.63
C LEU A 84 5.00 7.25 -10.40
N GLU A 85 6.14 6.80 -10.93
CA GLU A 85 6.22 5.43 -11.46
C GLU A 85 6.35 4.43 -10.31
N VAL A 86 5.54 3.37 -10.37
CA VAL A 86 5.60 2.22 -9.46
C VAL A 86 5.83 0.97 -10.32
N ARG A 87 6.87 0.19 -9.98
CA ARG A 87 7.20 -1.03 -10.75
C ARG A 87 7.74 -2.15 -9.87
N CYS A 88 7.50 -3.38 -10.29
CA CYS A 88 8.09 -4.59 -9.73
C CYS A 88 8.99 -5.26 -10.77
N GLU A 89 10.19 -5.63 -10.35
CA GLU A 89 11.11 -6.40 -11.16
C GLU A 89 11.46 -7.72 -10.47
N VAL A 90 11.49 -8.80 -11.24
CA VAL A 90 11.94 -10.11 -10.79
C VAL A 90 13.10 -10.54 -11.68
N ASP A 91 14.27 -10.75 -11.09
CA ASP A 91 15.51 -11.11 -11.79
C ASP A 91 15.82 -10.18 -12.99
N GLY A 92 15.61 -8.87 -12.80
CA GLY A 92 15.85 -7.84 -13.81
C GLY A 92 14.76 -7.73 -14.89
N THR A 93 13.70 -8.51 -14.80
CA THR A 93 12.55 -8.43 -15.71
C THR A 93 11.44 -7.64 -15.04
N VAL A 94 10.93 -6.62 -15.74
CA VAL A 94 9.77 -5.83 -15.26
C VAL A 94 8.52 -6.68 -15.35
N MET A 95 7.92 -6.98 -14.20
CA MET A 95 6.70 -7.78 -14.08
C MET A 95 5.45 -6.94 -13.89
N GLN A 96 5.57 -5.79 -13.21
CA GLN A 96 4.50 -4.81 -13.07
C GLN A 96 5.07 -3.41 -13.28
N ARG A 97 4.29 -2.54 -13.91
CA ARG A 97 4.62 -1.13 -14.09
C ARG A 97 3.35 -0.32 -14.28
N SER A 98 3.18 0.73 -13.50
CA SER A 98 2.10 1.71 -13.64
C SER A 98 2.56 3.06 -13.11
N ARG A 99 1.65 4.03 -13.12
CA ARG A 99 1.85 5.35 -12.52
C ARG A 99 0.76 5.64 -11.50
N THR A 100 1.08 6.41 -10.48
CA THR A 100 0.08 6.81 -9.48
C THR A 100 -1.00 7.72 -10.05
N SER A 101 -0.75 8.36 -11.19
CA SER A 101 -1.77 9.09 -11.96
C SER A 101 -2.87 8.20 -12.55
N ASP A 102 -2.67 6.88 -12.61
CA ASP A 102 -3.67 5.91 -13.07
C ASP A 102 -4.60 5.43 -11.93
N LEU A 103 -4.35 5.84 -10.68
CA LEU A 103 -5.19 5.49 -9.53
C LEU A 103 -6.59 6.09 -9.67
N LEU A 104 -7.62 5.29 -9.38
CA LEU A 104 -9.00 5.77 -9.30
C LEU A 104 -9.22 6.68 -8.09
N PHE A 105 -8.53 6.40 -6.99
CA PHE A 105 -8.57 7.17 -5.75
C PHE A 105 -7.15 7.52 -5.33
N GLY A 106 -6.91 8.79 -5.09
CA GLY A 106 -5.60 9.27 -4.66
C GLY A 106 -5.31 8.98 -3.17
N PRO A 107 -4.05 9.19 -2.72
CA PRO A 107 -3.61 8.90 -1.35
C PRO A 107 -4.50 9.52 -0.26
N ALA A 108 -4.87 10.79 -0.41
CA ALA A 108 -5.71 11.49 0.55
C ALA A 108 -7.14 10.91 0.64
N GLU A 109 -7.67 10.43 -0.47
CA GLU A 109 -9.01 9.82 -0.53
C GLU A 109 -9.02 8.45 0.14
N ILE A 110 -7.96 7.65 -0.08
CA ILE A 110 -7.79 6.34 0.55
C ILE A 110 -7.67 6.50 2.07
N ALA A 111 -6.81 7.42 2.54
CA ALA A 111 -6.65 7.70 3.96
C ALA A 111 -7.95 8.23 4.60
N ALA A 112 -8.65 9.14 3.92
CA ALA A 112 -9.95 9.63 4.39
C ALA A 112 -10.97 8.49 4.50
N TYR A 113 -11.06 7.63 3.49
CA TYR A 113 -11.97 6.49 3.48
C TYR A 113 -11.67 5.50 4.61
N ALA A 114 -10.41 5.08 4.76
CA ALA A 114 -10.00 4.17 5.83
C ALA A 114 -10.31 4.74 7.22
N SER A 115 -10.12 6.05 7.40
CA SER A 115 -10.39 6.74 8.67
C SER A 115 -11.88 6.75 9.06
N GLN A 116 -12.80 6.48 8.13
CA GLN A 116 -14.23 6.37 8.47
C GLN A 116 -14.51 5.13 9.33
N ALA A 117 -13.73 4.07 9.15
CA ALA A 117 -13.92 2.80 9.85
C ALA A 117 -13.06 2.67 11.12
N ILE A 118 -11.82 3.15 11.06
CA ILE A 118 -10.83 3.01 12.15
C ILE A 118 -10.08 4.32 12.36
N THR A 119 -9.54 4.51 13.57
CA THR A 119 -8.55 5.57 13.80
C THR A 119 -7.23 5.17 13.15
N LEU A 120 -6.71 6.01 12.26
CA LEU A 120 -5.35 5.87 11.73
C LEU A 120 -4.39 6.62 12.66
N LEU A 121 -3.28 5.98 13.01
CA LEU A 121 -2.27 6.49 13.93
C LEU A 121 -0.95 6.81 13.19
N PRO A 122 -0.08 7.66 13.76
CA PRO A 122 1.26 7.87 13.21
C PRO A 122 2.02 6.54 13.05
N GLY A 123 2.51 6.30 11.83
CA GLY A 123 3.19 5.07 11.45
C GLY A 123 2.30 4.01 10.79
N ASP A 124 0.97 4.17 10.82
CA ASP A 124 0.10 3.31 10.01
C ASP A 124 0.38 3.54 8.53
N CYS A 125 0.35 2.47 7.75
CA CYS A 125 0.53 2.47 6.31
C CYS A 125 -0.73 1.95 5.62
N CYS A 126 -1.28 2.75 4.69
CA CYS A 126 -2.42 2.40 3.83
C CYS A 126 -1.92 2.07 2.43
#